data_58bc42406d917515f8baed1760a475ea
#
_entry.id   58bc42406d917515f8baed1760a475ea
#
_cell.length_a   1.000
_cell.length_b   1.000
_cell.length_c   1.000
_cell.angle_alpha   90.00
_cell.angle_beta   90.00
_cell.angle_gamma   90.00
#
_symmetry.space_group_name_H-M   'P 1'
#
loop_
_entity.id
_entity.type
_entity.pdbx_description
1 polymer ?
#
loop_
_entity_poly.entity_id
_entity_poly.type
_entity_poly.pdbx_seq_one_letter_code
_entity_poly.pdbx_strand_id
1 'polypeptide(L)'
;MRTAVNLKSKSGIHGLVTSLEQRGFIKRLKHKARAMEIIKNFNHNSDNFSLKNETHAISIPLLGSIAAGDPIEAIENPNDFISVPSNFISANNQYFGLKINGLSMIDKGIFDGDIAIIKKTNTALNGKIAAVLTNNNEITLKIIDIKNNKIHLIPANKNYKVKVLNINEVQIQGTLSGIIRKYN
;
A
#
# COMPACT_ATOMS: atom_id res chain seq x y z
N MET A 1 -24.58 3.70 40.34
CA MET A 1 -25.05 3.05 39.10
C MET A 1 -26.46 3.47 38.65
N ARG A 2 -27.50 3.47 39.50
CA ARG A 2 -28.87 3.84 39.07
C ARG A 2 -28.95 5.24 38.42
N THR A 3 -28.33 6.21 39.01
CA THR A 3 -28.33 7.63 38.55
C THR A 3 -27.53 7.83 37.26
N ALA A 4 -26.44 7.09 37.06
CA ALA A 4 -25.56 7.26 35.92
C ALA A 4 -26.13 6.70 34.58
N VAL A 5 -27.11 5.80 34.64
CA VAL A 5 -27.73 5.17 33.45
C VAL A 5 -29.22 5.47 33.32
N ASN A 6 -29.74 6.40 34.12
CA ASN A 6 -31.14 6.87 34.12
C ASN A 6 -32.19 5.76 34.22
N LEU A 7 -31.86 4.64 34.89
CA LEU A 7 -32.72 3.50 35.06
C LEU A 7 -33.48 3.57 36.40
N LYS A 8 -34.82 3.50 36.34
CA LYS A 8 -35.71 3.65 37.52
C LYS A 8 -35.83 2.39 38.36
N SER A 9 -35.48 1.17 37.86
CA SER A 9 -35.67 -0.10 38.56
C SER A 9 -34.38 -0.91 38.75
N LYS A 10 -34.35 -1.75 39.83
CA LYS A 10 -33.25 -2.71 40.07
C LYS A 10 -33.22 -3.82 39.01
N SER A 11 -34.37 -4.25 38.50
CA SER A 11 -34.50 -5.26 37.46
C SER A 11 -33.92 -4.77 36.12
N GLY A 12 -34.10 -3.49 35.77
CA GLY A 12 -33.51 -2.90 34.57
C GLY A 12 -31.98 -2.91 34.59
N ILE A 13 -31.38 -2.63 35.77
CA ILE A 13 -29.90 -2.69 35.89
C ILE A 13 -29.41 -4.14 35.77
N HIS A 14 -30.14 -5.11 36.37
CA HIS A 14 -29.77 -6.50 36.26
C HIS A 14 -29.83 -7.01 34.82
N GLY A 15 -30.89 -6.66 34.09
CA GLY A 15 -31.02 -6.98 32.65
C GLY A 15 -29.90 -6.37 31.79
N LEU A 16 -29.56 -5.09 32.05
CA LEU A 16 -28.46 -4.43 31.35
C LEU A 16 -27.11 -5.12 31.57
N VAL A 17 -26.79 -5.43 32.84
CA VAL A 17 -25.54 -6.11 33.22
C VAL A 17 -25.48 -7.51 32.59
N THR A 18 -26.59 -8.26 32.59
CA THR A 18 -26.65 -9.59 31.96
C THR A 18 -26.46 -9.50 30.44
N SER A 19 -27.09 -8.53 29.80
CA SER A 19 -26.90 -8.29 28.34
C SER A 19 -25.49 -7.93 27.98
N LEU A 20 -24.82 -7.09 28.78
CA LEU A 20 -23.41 -6.72 28.58
C LEU A 20 -22.46 -7.91 28.78
N GLU A 21 -22.76 -8.79 29.73
CA GLU A 21 -22.00 -10.01 29.97
C GLU A 21 -22.16 -11.01 28.81
N GLN A 22 -23.38 -11.24 28.33
CA GLN A 22 -23.67 -12.11 27.18
C GLN A 22 -23.00 -11.64 25.92
N ARG A 23 -22.87 -10.32 25.73
CA ARG A 23 -22.18 -9.70 24.60
C ARG A 23 -20.65 -9.61 24.78
N GLY A 24 -20.11 -10.10 25.92
CA GLY A 24 -18.68 -10.15 26.18
C GLY A 24 -18.04 -8.80 26.50
N PHE A 25 -18.79 -7.79 26.92
CA PHE A 25 -18.24 -6.48 27.32
C PHE A 25 -17.74 -6.49 28.77
N ILE A 26 -18.39 -7.26 29.63
CA ILE A 26 -18.03 -7.41 31.05
C ILE A 26 -18.03 -8.87 31.43
N LYS A 27 -17.34 -9.21 32.54
CA LYS A 27 -17.36 -10.52 33.20
C LYS A 27 -17.59 -10.34 34.68
N ARG A 28 -18.51 -11.12 35.27
CA ARG A 28 -18.68 -11.16 36.74
C ARG A 28 -17.61 -12.05 37.32
N LEU A 29 -16.96 -11.57 38.36
CA LEU A 29 -15.96 -12.36 39.08
C LEU A 29 -16.67 -13.29 40.06
N LYS A 30 -16.38 -14.60 39.99
CA LYS A 30 -16.88 -15.59 40.95
C LYS A 30 -16.30 -15.27 42.33
N HIS A 31 -17.11 -15.44 43.36
CA HIS A 31 -16.75 -15.26 44.77
C HIS A 31 -16.48 -13.81 45.23
N LYS A 32 -16.77 -12.79 44.43
CA LYS A 32 -16.71 -11.39 44.87
C LYS A 32 -18.07 -10.72 44.60
N ALA A 33 -18.79 -10.39 45.65
CA ALA A 33 -20.08 -9.71 45.52
C ALA A 33 -19.88 -8.36 44.79
N ARG A 34 -20.61 -8.13 43.69
CA ARG A 34 -20.63 -6.91 42.88
C ARG A 34 -19.33 -6.58 42.11
N ALA A 35 -18.38 -7.51 42.03
CA ALA A 35 -17.16 -7.29 41.23
C ALA A 35 -17.41 -7.66 39.76
N MET A 36 -17.13 -6.72 38.86
CA MET A 36 -17.22 -6.87 37.41
C MET A 36 -15.91 -6.41 36.77
N GLU A 37 -15.45 -7.18 35.81
CA GLU A 37 -14.28 -6.85 35.01
C GLU A 37 -14.75 -6.41 33.62
N ILE A 38 -14.18 -5.31 33.10
CA ILE A 38 -14.45 -4.83 31.77
C ILE A 38 -13.50 -5.57 30.82
N ILE A 39 -14.05 -6.40 29.94
CA ILE A 39 -13.27 -7.20 28.97
C ILE A 39 -12.93 -6.35 27.73
N LYS A 40 -13.86 -5.45 27.33
CA LYS A 40 -13.65 -4.53 26.20
C LYS A 40 -13.71 -3.09 26.71
N ASN A 41 -12.57 -2.42 26.71
CA ASN A 41 -12.50 -0.99 27.01
C ASN A 41 -12.94 -0.20 25.79
N PHE A 42 -14.12 0.46 25.89
CA PHE A 42 -14.43 1.59 25.02
C PHE A 42 -13.77 2.82 25.66
N ASN A 43 -12.57 3.15 25.22
CA ASN A 43 -12.00 4.46 25.54
C ASN A 43 -12.82 5.51 24.78
N HIS A 44 -13.84 6.05 25.44
CA HIS A 44 -14.44 7.32 25.09
C HIS A 44 -13.44 8.45 25.43
N ASN A 45 -12.40 8.57 24.67
CA ASN A 45 -11.73 9.85 24.49
C ASN A 45 -12.20 10.36 23.13
N SER A 46 -13.02 11.39 23.22
CA SER A 46 -13.32 12.43 22.24
C SER A 46 -12.58 12.30 20.90
N ASP A 47 -13.36 12.31 19.83
CA ASP A 47 -12.96 12.78 18.51
C ASP A 47 -11.87 12.00 17.76
N ASN A 48 -11.92 10.67 17.83
CA ASN A 48 -11.32 9.89 16.76
C ASN A 48 -12.24 8.72 16.45
N PHE A 49 -12.96 8.80 15.36
CA PHE A 49 -13.52 7.68 14.66
C PHE A 49 -12.36 6.79 14.19
N SER A 50 -11.69 6.18 15.18
CA SER A 50 -10.69 5.16 14.90
C SER A 50 -11.44 3.93 14.43
N LEU A 51 -11.67 3.87 13.14
CA LEU A 51 -11.68 2.60 12.45
C LEU A 51 -10.38 1.90 12.86
N LYS A 52 -10.44 0.98 13.82
CA LYS A 52 -9.40 -0.04 14.02
C LYS A 52 -9.49 -1.08 12.88
N ASN A 53 -9.43 -0.62 11.67
CA ASN A 53 -8.62 -1.28 10.68
C ASN A 53 -7.21 -0.79 11.00
N GLU A 54 -6.41 -1.58 11.69
CA GLU A 54 -4.97 -1.42 11.64
C GLU A 54 -4.60 -1.59 10.17
N THR A 55 -4.71 -0.51 9.42
CA THR A 55 -4.08 -0.40 8.12
C THR A 55 -2.60 -0.38 8.42
N HIS A 56 -2.03 -1.58 8.59
CA HIS A 56 -0.59 -1.72 8.71
C HIS A 56 0.00 -1.11 7.45
N ALA A 57 0.57 0.08 7.60
CA ALA A 57 1.35 0.68 6.54
C ALA A 57 2.66 -0.10 6.45
N ILE A 58 2.98 -0.57 5.26
CA ILE A 58 4.23 -1.28 5.00
C ILE A 58 5.18 -0.28 4.35
N SER A 59 6.38 -0.17 4.92
CA SER A 59 7.44 0.68 4.39
C SER A 59 8.14 -0.05 3.25
N ILE A 60 8.17 0.57 2.07
CA ILE A 60 8.89 0.07 0.90
C ILE A 60 9.97 1.07 0.48
N PRO A 61 11.11 0.62 -0.06
CA PRO A 61 12.15 1.51 -0.52
C PRO A 61 11.64 2.40 -1.65
N LEU A 62 11.99 3.70 -1.61
CA LEU A 62 11.69 4.65 -2.67
C LEU A 62 12.95 4.89 -3.49
N LEU A 63 12.88 4.50 -4.75
CA LEU A 63 13.94 4.75 -5.70
C LEU A 63 13.69 6.11 -6.35
N GLY A 64 14.65 7.03 -6.20
CA GLY A 64 14.71 8.27 -6.94
C GLY A 64 14.98 8.02 -8.42
N SER A 65 15.28 9.08 -9.18
CA SER A 65 15.90 8.89 -10.49
C SER A 65 17.24 8.20 -10.24
N ILE A 66 17.36 6.95 -10.70
CA ILE A 66 18.58 6.19 -10.52
C ILE A 66 19.64 6.90 -11.36
N ALA A 67 20.68 7.41 -10.67
CA ALA A 67 21.87 7.86 -11.35
C ALA A 67 22.44 6.68 -12.15
N ALA A 68 22.80 6.95 -13.39
CA ALA A 68 23.34 5.95 -14.31
C ALA A 68 24.47 5.15 -13.62
N GLY A 69 24.30 3.84 -13.46
CA GLY A 69 25.40 2.98 -13.06
C GLY A 69 25.07 1.84 -12.09
N ASP A 70 24.12 2.01 -11.17
CA ASP A 70 23.87 0.98 -10.17
C ASP A 70 22.63 0.13 -10.50
N PRO A 71 22.76 -1.20 -10.58
CA PRO A 71 21.61 -2.10 -10.64
C PRO A 71 20.71 -1.85 -9.42
N ILE A 72 19.38 -2.03 -9.55
CA ILE A 72 18.45 -1.92 -8.41
C ILE A 72 18.86 -2.85 -7.25
N GLU A 73 19.55 -3.93 -7.55
CA GLU A 73 20.12 -4.86 -6.56
C GLU A 73 21.27 -4.26 -5.75
N ALA A 74 21.93 -3.21 -6.25
CA ALA A 74 23.00 -2.49 -5.56
C ALA A 74 22.48 -1.41 -4.58
N ILE A 75 21.17 -1.19 -4.51
CA ILE A 75 20.57 -0.32 -3.48
C ILE A 75 20.38 -1.15 -2.20
N GLU A 76 21.50 -1.61 -1.64
CA GLU A 76 21.51 -2.31 -0.35
C GLU A 76 21.04 -1.40 0.81
N ASN A 77 21.07 -0.08 0.62
CA ASN A 77 20.61 0.90 1.60
C ASN A 77 19.85 2.03 0.89
N PRO A 78 18.55 1.87 0.61
CA PRO A 78 17.74 2.97 0.11
C PRO A 78 17.69 4.08 1.17
N ASN A 79 18.06 5.32 0.79
CA ASN A 79 18.05 6.45 1.71
C ASN A 79 16.62 6.89 2.04
N ASP A 80 15.65 6.57 1.18
CA ASP A 80 14.26 7.00 1.28
C ASP A 80 13.30 5.80 1.29
N PHE A 81 12.23 5.93 2.06
CA PHE A 81 11.16 4.95 2.15
C PHE A 81 9.81 5.64 2.00
N ILE A 82 8.83 4.91 1.47
CA ILE A 82 7.44 5.35 1.43
C ILE A 82 6.54 4.33 2.13
N SER A 83 5.59 4.83 2.93
CA SER A 83 4.58 4.01 3.59
C SER A 83 3.41 3.76 2.64
N VAL A 84 3.08 2.50 2.41
CA VAL A 84 1.99 2.05 1.53
C VAL A 84 0.98 1.26 2.34
N PRO A 85 -0.34 1.51 2.23
CA PRO A 85 -1.34 0.70 2.90
C PRO A 85 -1.21 -0.78 2.53
N SER A 86 -1.32 -1.67 3.51
CA SER A 86 -1.12 -3.13 3.32
C SER A 86 -2.06 -3.77 2.30
N ASN A 87 -3.23 -3.17 2.06
CA ASN A 87 -4.18 -3.62 1.04
C ASN A 87 -3.73 -3.35 -0.41
N PHE A 88 -2.72 -2.51 -0.63
CA PHE A 88 -2.13 -2.25 -1.96
C PHE A 88 -1.07 -3.27 -2.36
N ILE A 89 -0.54 -4.03 -1.40
CA ILE A 89 0.58 -4.94 -1.61
C ILE A 89 0.30 -6.29 -0.99
N SER A 90 0.80 -7.35 -1.61
CA SER A 90 0.69 -8.72 -1.11
C SER A 90 1.92 -9.07 -0.28
N ALA A 91 1.75 -9.66 0.89
CA ALA A 91 2.82 -10.03 1.81
C ALA A 91 3.89 -10.96 1.20
N ASN A 92 3.51 -11.74 0.18
CA ASN A 92 4.40 -12.71 -0.46
C ASN A 92 5.25 -12.12 -1.61
N ASN A 93 5.17 -10.81 -1.86
CA ASN A 93 5.90 -10.16 -2.94
C ASN A 93 6.73 -9.00 -2.39
N GLN A 94 7.83 -8.71 -3.08
CA GLN A 94 8.63 -7.52 -2.83
C GLN A 94 8.14 -6.35 -3.68
N TYR A 95 8.22 -5.14 -3.13
CA TYR A 95 7.79 -3.91 -3.79
C TYR A 95 8.82 -2.81 -3.58
N PHE A 96 8.83 -1.86 -4.50
CA PHE A 96 9.55 -0.61 -4.38
C PHE A 96 8.74 0.54 -4.98
N GLY A 97 8.96 1.75 -4.50
CA GLY A 97 8.46 2.99 -5.08
C GLY A 97 9.41 3.50 -6.15
N LEU A 98 8.89 3.98 -7.27
CA LEU A 98 9.66 4.64 -8.32
C LEU A 98 9.10 6.03 -8.53
N LYS A 99 9.92 7.08 -8.34
CA LYS A 99 9.53 8.45 -8.63
C LYS A 99 9.46 8.66 -10.14
N ILE A 100 8.32 9.12 -10.63
CA ILE A 100 8.08 9.36 -12.05
C ILE A 100 8.63 10.72 -12.43
N ASN A 101 9.44 10.75 -13.48
CA ASN A 101 9.94 11.96 -14.11
C ASN A 101 9.48 11.99 -15.57
N GLY A 102 8.76 13.04 -15.93
CA GLY A 102 8.28 13.28 -17.30
C GLY A 102 6.85 12.80 -17.58
N LEU A 103 6.44 12.96 -18.82
CA LEU A 103 5.03 12.91 -19.26
C LEU A 103 4.71 11.73 -20.17
N SER A 104 5.60 10.73 -20.26
CA SER A 104 5.48 9.64 -21.25
C SER A 104 4.30 8.70 -21.02
N MET A 105 3.61 8.77 -19.87
CA MET A 105 2.54 7.85 -19.46
C MET A 105 1.23 8.58 -19.06
N ILE A 106 1.06 9.84 -19.49
CA ILE A 106 -0.07 10.68 -19.10
C ILE A 106 -1.43 10.13 -19.52
N ASP A 107 -1.53 9.46 -20.69
CA ASP A 107 -2.78 8.87 -21.16
C ASP A 107 -3.21 7.64 -20.34
N LYS A 108 -2.35 7.18 -19.42
CA LYS A 108 -2.66 6.18 -18.37
C LYS A 108 -2.85 6.82 -16.99
N GLY A 109 -2.96 8.16 -16.92
CA GLY A 109 -3.16 8.89 -15.69
C GLY A 109 -1.93 8.94 -14.78
N ILE A 110 -0.73 8.66 -15.32
CA ILE A 110 0.56 8.71 -14.60
C ILE A 110 1.28 9.99 -15.01
N PHE A 111 1.54 10.88 -14.03
CA PHE A 111 2.07 12.21 -14.26
C PHE A 111 3.46 12.38 -13.63
N ASP A 112 4.11 13.44 -14.03
CA ASP A 112 5.36 13.87 -13.42
C ASP A 112 5.18 14.10 -11.91
N GLY A 113 6.15 13.65 -11.10
CA GLY A 113 6.11 13.72 -9.64
C GLY A 113 5.31 12.62 -8.94
N ASP A 114 4.58 11.76 -9.65
CA ASP A 114 3.91 10.59 -9.06
C ASP A 114 4.94 9.60 -8.50
N ILE A 115 4.48 8.76 -7.57
CA ILE A 115 5.24 7.60 -7.09
C ILE A 115 4.53 6.35 -7.58
N ALA A 116 5.17 5.61 -8.48
CA ALA A 116 4.70 4.31 -8.94
C ALA A 116 5.11 3.21 -7.94
N ILE A 117 4.14 2.45 -7.46
CA ILE A 117 4.38 1.25 -6.64
C ILE A 117 4.60 0.08 -7.59
N ILE A 118 5.80 -0.45 -7.58
CA ILE A 118 6.25 -1.51 -8.48
C ILE A 118 6.37 -2.82 -7.72
N LYS A 119 5.66 -3.85 -8.18
CA LYS A 119 5.86 -5.22 -7.73
C LYS A 119 7.11 -5.77 -8.41
N LYS A 120 8.13 -6.16 -7.62
CA LYS A 120 9.39 -6.70 -8.13
C LYS A 120 9.16 -8.02 -8.85
N THR A 121 9.55 -8.09 -10.11
CA THR A 121 9.53 -9.30 -10.94
C THR A 121 10.45 -9.09 -12.14
N ASN A 122 11.05 -10.17 -12.64
CA ASN A 122 11.88 -10.16 -13.84
C ASN A 122 11.10 -10.47 -15.13
N THR A 123 9.78 -10.68 -15.02
CA THR A 123 8.90 -10.97 -16.17
C THR A 123 7.65 -10.10 -16.13
N ALA A 124 7.09 -9.81 -17.29
CA ALA A 124 5.81 -9.14 -17.38
C ALA A 124 5.05 -9.59 -18.63
N LEU A 125 3.72 -9.63 -18.56
CA LEU A 125 2.86 -9.95 -19.69
C LEU A 125 2.75 -8.76 -20.64
N ASN A 126 2.59 -9.04 -21.94
CA ASN A 126 2.33 -8.01 -22.95
C ASN A 126 1.10 -7.17 -22.57
N GLY A 127 1.18 -5.86 -22.82
CA GLY A 127 0.15 -4.88 -22.46
C GLY A 127 0.21 -4.39 -21.01
N LYS A 128 1.04 -4.97 -20.15
CA LYS A 128 1.24 -4.46 -18.79
C LYS A 128 2.20 -3.28 -18.76
N ILE A 129 2.02 -2.41 -17.78
CA ILE A 129 2.95 -1.33 -17.48
C ILE A 129 4.06 -1.90 -16.60
N ALA A 130 5.30 -1.75 -17.02
CA ALA A 130 6.47 -2.28 -16.33
C ALA A 130 7.56 -1.23 -16.17
N ALA A 131 8.31 -1.34 -15.08
CA ALA A 131 9.58 -0.65 -14.87
C ALA A 131 10.68 -1.47 -15.56
N VAL A 132 11.37 -0.85 -16.49
CA VAL A 132 12.38 -1.49 -17.34
C VAL A 132 13.69 -0.72 -17.22
N LEU A 133 14.75 -1.42 -16.87
CA LEU A 133 16.12 -0.92 -16.92
C LEU A 133 16.66 -1.15 -18.32
N THR A 134 17.20 -0.11 -18.94
CA THR A 134 17.86 -0.18 -20.26
C THR A 134 19.40 -0.23 -20.10
N ASN A 135 20.11 -0.63 -21.16
CA ASN A 135 21.59 -0.65 -21.16
C ASN A 135 22.26 0.70 -20.85
N ASN A 136 21.51 1.79 -20.96
CA ASN A 136 21.99 3.12 -20.56
C ASN A 136 21.86 3.37 -19.05
N ASN A 137 21.57 2.33 -18.27
CA ASN A 137 21.30 2.40 -16.84
C ASN A 137 20.13 3.35 -16.48
N GLU A 138 19.16 3.48 -17.37
CA GLU A 138 17.98 4.31 -17.21
C GLU A 138 16.78 3.45 -16.90
N ILE A 139 16.10 3.70 -15.76
CA ILE A 139 14.81 3.07 -15.50
C ILE A 139 13.71 3.90 -16.13
N THR A 140 12.86 3.22 -16.86
CA THR A 140 11.68 3.82 -17.49
C THR A 140 10.42 3.01 -17.22
N LEU A 141 9.28 3.71 -17.10
CA LEU A 141 7.96 3.08 -16.98
C LEU A 141 7.25 3.15 -18.33
N LYS A 142 6.92 2.00 -18.92
CA LYS A 142 6.28 1.88 -20.24
C LYS A 142 5.29 0.71 -20.27
N ILE A 143 4.37 0.75 -21.22
CA ILE A 143 3.64 -0.44 -21.61
C ILE A 143 4.60 -1.31 -22.43
N ILE A 144 4.67 -2.60 -22.11
CA ILE A 144 5.56 -3.52 -22.81
C ILE A 144 4.80 -4.43 -23.78
N ASP A 145 5.42 -4.72 -24.91
CA ASP A 145 4.99 -5.73 -25.85
C ASP A 145 6.23 -6.48 -26.37
N ILE A 146 6.32 -7.77 -26.04
CA ILE A 146 7.45 -8.62 -26.38
C ILE A 146 7.04 -9.54 -27.51
N LYS A 147 7.78 -9.48 -28.62
CA LYS A 147 7.60 -10.36 -29.78
C LYS A 147 8.89 -10.45 -30.60
N ASN A 148 9.12 -11.63 -31.20
CA ASN A 148 10.26 -11.89 -32.07
C ASN A 148 11.61 -11.48 -31.44
N ASN A 149 11.85 -11.82 -30.18
CA ASN A 149 13.05 -11.49 -29.41
C ASN A 149 13.32 -9.99 -29.27
N LYS A 150 12.29 -9.16 -29.46
CA LYS A 150 12.34 -7.70 -29.27
C LYS A 150 11.31 -7.28 -28.24
N ILE A 151 11.64 -6.23 -27.49
CA ILE A 151 10.73 -5.56 -26.58
C ILE A 151 10.38 -4.19 -27.12
N HIS A 152 9.09 -3.92 -27.21
CA HIS A 152 8.55 -2.62 -27.57
C HIS A 152 8.21 -1.91 -26.27
N LEU A 153 8.87 -0.80 -26.00
CA LEU A 153 8.59 0.10 -24.88
C LEU A 153 7.63 1.18 -25.38
N ILE A 154 6.35 0.99 -25.09
CA ILE A 154 5.26 1.80 -25.65
C ILE A 154 4.88 2.89 -24.64
N PRO A 155 5.09 4.18 -24.96
CA PRO A 155 4.60 5.27 -24.14
C PRO A 155 3.07 5.38 -24.23
N ALA A 156 2.46 5.88 -23.18
CA ALA A 156 1.07 6.30 -23.17
C ALA A 156 0.99 7.83 -23.27
N ASN A 157 1.53 8.36 -24.33
CA ASN A 157 1.49 9.76 -24.73
C ASN A 157 1.88 9.85 -26.21
N LYS A 158 1.01 10.43 -27.03
CA LYS A 158 1.17 10.56 -28.51
C LYS A 158 2.41 11.35 -28.91
N ASN A 159 2.95 12.19 -28.02
CA ASN A 159 4.14 12.99 -28.29
C ASN A 159 5.45 12.20 -28.13
N TYR A 160 5.37 10.96 -27.65
CA TYR A 160 6.52 10.07 -27.44
C TYR A 160 6.48 8.91 -28.45
N LYS A 161 7.64 8.53 -28.94
CA LYS A 161 7.78 7.41 -29.90
C LYS A 161 7.98 6.08 -29.15
N VAL A 162 7.48 5.01 -29.74
CA VAL A 162 7.79 3.64 -29.30
C VAL A 162 9.28 3.38 -29.49
N LYS A 163 9.93 2.86 -28.44
CA LYS A 163 11.32 2.42 -28.49
C LYS A 163 11.35 0.90 -28.64
N VAL A 164 12.03 0.39 -29.65
CA VAL A 164 12.17 -1.05 -29.89
C VAL A 164 13.63 -1.44 -29.62
N LEU A 165 13.82 -2.41 -28.72
CA LEU A 165 15.13 -2.88 -28.27
C LEU A 165 15.19 -4.41 -28.40
N ASN A 166 16.38 -5.00 -28.43
CA ASN A 166 16.50 -6.44 -28.24
C ASN A 166 16.20 -6.81 -26.77
N ILE A 167 15.65 -7.98 -26.54
CA ILE A 167 15.31 -8.40 -25.18
C ILE A 167 16.53 -8.44 -24.24
N ASN A 168 17.73 -8.67 -24.79
CA ASN A 168 18.98 -8.70 -24.03
C ASN A 168 19.52 -7.29 -23.69
N GLU A 169 18.93 -6.23 -24.25
CA GLU A 169 19.34 -4.84 -24.00
C GLU A 169 18.54 -4.20 -22.88
N VAL A 170 17.64 -4.97 -22.26
CA VAL A 170 16.75 -4.49 -21.21
C VAL A 170 16.57 -5.52 -20.11
N GLN A 171 16.27 -5.04 -18.91
CA GLN A 171 15.92 -5.89 -17.78
C GLN A 171 14.60 -5.39 -17.17
N ILE A 172 13.60 -6.27 -17.12
CA ILE A 172 12.34 -5.98 -16.42
C ILE A 172 12.64 -6.00 -14.93
N GLN A 173 12.34 -4.89 -14.24
CA GLN A 173 12.56 -4.73 -12.81
C GLN A 173 11.27 -5.01 -12.01
N GLY A 174 10.12 -4.83 -12.66
CA GLY A 174 8.84 -5.09 -12.03
C GLY A 174 7.66 -4.57 -12.83
N THR A 175 6.45 -4.84 -12.32
CA THR A 175 5.19 -4.41 -12.91
C THR A 175 4.49 -3.40 -12.01
N LEU A 176 3.78 -2.45 -12.62
CA LEU A 176 3.00 -1.44 -11.90
C LEU A 176 1.88 -2.10 -11.08
N SER A 177 1.83 -1.80 -9.80
CA SER A 177 0.77 -2.22 -8.86
C SER A 177 -0.18 -1.08 -8.52
N GLY A 178 0.31 0.16 -8.42
CA GLY A 178 -0.48 1.33 -8.10
C GLY A 178 0.32 2.61 -8.22
N ILE A 179 -0.36 3.74 -8.01
CA ILE A 179 0.23 5.09 -8.03
C ILE A 179 -0.15 5.81 -6.74
N ILE A 180 0.81 6.52 -6.18
CA ILE A 180 0.58 7.48 -5.10
C ILE A 180 0.87 8.87 -5.65
N ARG A 181 -0.09 9.79 -5.47
CA ARG A 181 0.04 11.20 -5.84
C ARG A 181 -0.26 12.07 -4.66
N LYS A 182 0.60 13.05 -4.42
CA LYS A 182 0.38 14.10 -3.45
C LYS A 182 -0.02 15.39 -4.19
N TYR A 183 -1.10 15.99 -3.75
CA TYR A 183 -1.49 17.34 -4.17
C TYR A 183 -1.03 18.34 -3.10
N ASN A 184 -0.46 19.43 -3.52
CA ASN A 184 -0.04 20.53 -2.63
C ASN A 184 -1.16 21.57 -2.54
#